data_7eb2c17543ed7c693b6e6a176cd44560
#
_entry.id   7eb2c17543ed7c693b6e6a176cd44560
#
_cell.length_a   1.000
_cell.length_b   1.000
_cell.length_c   1.000
_cell.angle_alpha   90.00
_cell.angle_beta   90.00
_cell.angle_gamma   90.00
#
_symmetry.space_group_name_H-M   'P 1'
#
loop_
_entity.id
_entity.type
_entity.pdbx_description
1 polymer ?
#
loop_
_entity_poly.entity_id
_entity_poly.type
_entity_poly.pdbx_seq_one_letter_code
_entity_poly.pdbx_strand_id
1 'polypeptide(L)'
;MHNLRHIFELHNFELTNETTKGLEYRHQETGDIVYLLPAKEINVAVSPLSFNVDLSQSDGKIHSTALKHFPKRLNGGKQPISFGYSFKFPTEEALSDFLHTLKN
;
A
#
# COMPACT_ATOMS: atom_id res chain seq x y z
N MET A 1 6.16 -14.28 6.10
CA MET A 1 6.10 -12.93 5.53
C MET A 1 7.29 -12.69 4.62
N HIS A 2 7.09 -12.02 3.51
CA HIS A 2 8.16 -11.71 2.58
C HIS A 2 9.00 -10.56 3.10
N ASN A 3 10.33 -10.66 2.93
CA ASN A 3 11.21 -9.53 3.21
C ASN A 3 11.38 -8.73 1.93
N LEU A 4 10.54 -7.71 1.77
CA LEU A 4 10.49 -6.92 0.55
C LEU A 4 11.09 -5.52 0.72
N ARG A 5 11.69 -5.26 1.88
CA ARG A 5 12.21 -3.93 2.17
C ARG A 5 13.19 -3.43 1.12
N HIS A 6 14.07 -4.31 0.65
CA HIS A 6 15.07 -3.94 -0.35
C HIS A 6 14.42 -3.51 -1.67
N ILE A 7 13.27 -4.09 -2.03
CA ILE A 7 12.55 -3.72 -3.25
C ILE A 7 11.95 -2.31 -3.09
N PHE A 8 11.33 -2.03 -1.94
CA PHE A 8 10.80 -0.70 -1.67
C PHE A 8 11.92 0.35 -1.67
N GLU A 9 13.04 0.04 -1.03
CA GLU A 9 14.19 0.98 -0.99
C GLU A 9 14.78 1.24 -2.37
N LEU A 10 14.80 0.22 -3.23
CA LEU A 10 15.27 0.38 -4.61
C LEU A 10 14.45 1.43 -5.38
N HIS A 11 13.18 1.59 -5.03
CA HIS A 11 12.28 2.54 -5.67
C HIS A 11 12.06 3.80 -4.83
N ASN A 12 13.00 4.11 -3.93
CA ASN A 12 13.00 5.32 -3.10
C ASN A 12 11.87 5.39 -2.07
N PHE A 13 11.39 4.23 -1.64
CA PHE A 13 10.46 4.14 -0.52
C PHE A 13 11.24 3.81 0.75
N GLU A 14 10.88 4.48 1.84
CA GLU A 14 11.47 4.17 3.14
C GLU A 14 10.38 3.70 4.12
N LEU A 15 10.76 2.80 5.01
CA LEU A 15 9.87 2.30 6.05
C LEU A 15 9.69 3.40 7.10
N THR A 16 8.46 3.88 7.25
CA THR A 16 8.14 4.98 8.18
C THR A 16 7.33 4.53 9.37
N ASN A 17 6.73 3.36 9.31
CA ASN A 17 6.01 2.81 10.46
C ASN A 17 5.86 1.31 10.30
N GLU A 18 5.89 0.60 11.41
CA GLU A 18 5.77 -0.86 11.42
C GLU A 18 4.79 -1.28 12.50
N THR A 19 3.77 -2.04 12.11
CA THR A 19 2.81 -2.62 13.03
C THR A 19 2.56 -4.08 12.65
N THR A 20 1.85 -4.81 13.51
CA THR A 20 1.46 -6.18 13.20
C THR A 20 0.47 -6.25 12.04
N LYS A 21 -0.21 -5.14 11.72
CA LYS A 21 -1.22 -5.07 10.67
C LYS A 21 -0.67 -4.61 9.33
N GLY A 22 0.55 -4.10 9.28
CA GLY A 22 1.16 -3.68 8.03
C GLY A 22 2.41 -2.83 8.22
N LEU A 23 3.18 -2.73 7.14
CA LEU A 23 4.39 -1.91 7.10
C LEU A 23 4.10 -0.70 6.21
N GLU A 24 4.35 0.49 6.73
CA GLU A 24 4.12 1.73 6.01
C GLU A 24 5.40 2.18 5.32
N TYR A 25 5.32 2.35 4.00
CA TYR A 25 6.42 2.85 3.19
C TYR A 25 6.04 4.18 2.56
N ARG A 26 6.95 5.14 2.60
CA ARG A 26 6.73 6.46 2.03
C ARG A 26 7.78 6.76 0.98
N HIS A 27 7.36 7.23 -0.19
CA HIS A 27 8.28 7.66 -1.24
C HIS A 27 8.98 8.95 -0.83
N GLN A 28 10.31 8.96 -0.92
CA GLN A 28 11.13 10.06 -0.41
C GLN A 28 10.96 11.36 -1.21
N GLU A 29 10.61 11.25 -2.49
CA GLU A 29 10.46 12.43 -3.35
C GLU A 29 9.03 12.92 -3.45
N THR A 30 8.07 11.99 -3.64
CA THR A 30 6.67 12.36 -3.88
C THR A 30 5.82 12.40 -2.61
N GLY A 31 6.24 11.70 -1.57
CA GLY A 31 5.45 11.57 -0.34
C GLY A 31 4.35 10.55 -0.43
N ASP A 32 4.22 9.81 -1.53
CA ASP A 32 3.23 8.76 -1.67
C ASP A 32 3.45 7.66 -0.64
N ILE A 33 2.36 7.17 -0.08
CA ILE A 33 2.40 6.14 0.95
C ILE A 33 1.77 4.86 0.43
N VAL A 34 2.46 3.74 0.65
CA VAL A 34 2.02 2.40 0.30
C VAL A 34 2.19 1.53 1.55
N TYR A 35 1.20 0.72 1.84
CA TYR A 35 1.27 -0.23 2.96
C TYR A 35 1.47 -1.64 2.43
N LEU A 36 2.46 -2.34 2.99
CA LEU A 36 2.65 -3.77 2.73
C LEU A 36 1.88 -4.52 3.80
N LEU A 37 0.90 -5.31 3.37
CA LEU A 37 -0.01 -6.00 4.27
C LEU A 37 0.50 -7.42 4.58
N PRO A 38 0.28 -7.93 5.81
CA PRO A 38 0.66 -9.30 6.15
C PRO A 38 -0.26 -10.28 5.43
N ALA A 39 0.32 -11.10 4.55
CA ALA A 39 -0.42 -12.09 3.78
C ALA A 39 0.57 -13.09 3.19
N LYS A 40 0.07 -14.24 2.75
CA LYS A 40 0.90 -15.22 2.05
C LYS A 40 1.37 -14.69 0.71
N GLU A 41 0.49 -13.95 0.03
CA GLU A 41 0.83 -13.30 -1.22
C GLU A 41 1.36 -11.90 -0.93
N ILE A 42 2.12 -11.35 -1.88
CA ILE A 42 2.53 -9.96 -1.80
C ILE A 42 1.27 -9.11 -2.00
N ASN A 43 0.90 -8.35 -0.99
CA ASN A 43 -0.33 -7.57 -1.00
C ASN A 43 -0.03 -6.18 -0.46
N VAL A 44 -0.29 -5.17 -1.28
CA VAL A 44 -0.07 -3.76 -0.88
C VAL A 44 -1.37 -2.99 -0.95
N ALA A 45 -1.48 -1.96 -0.12
CA ALA A 45 -2.61 -1.05 -0.14
C ALA A 45 -2.13 0.32 -0.61
N VAL A 46 -2.85 0.91 -1.55
CA VAL A 46 -2.56 2.25 -2.06
C VAL A 46 -3.71 3.19 -1.72
N SER A 47 -3.41 4.49 -1.66
CA SER A 47 -4.40 5.50 -1.36
C SER A 47 -5.46 5.58 -2.46
N PRO A 48 -6.74 5.77 -2.09
CA PRO A 48 -7.79 6.04 -3.09
C PRO A 48 -7.58 7.37 -3.82
N LEU A 49 -6.65 8.20 -3.35
CA LEU A 49 -6.32 9.49 -3.96
C LEU A 49 -5.07 9.43 -4.85
N SER A 50 -4.52 8.25 -5.09
CA SER A 50 -3.34 8.08 -5.93
C SER A 50 -3.64 8.41 -7.39
N PHE A 51 -2.80 9.25 -8.00
CA PHE A 51 -2.97 9.65 -9.40
C PHE A 51 -2.28 8.70 -10.38
N ASN A 52 -1.21 8.05 -9.94
CA ASN A 52 -0.37 7.23 -10.82
C ASN A 52 -0.76 5.76 -10.84
N VAL A 53 -1.92 5.45 -10.28
CA VAL A 53 -2.40 4.07 -10.17
C VAL A 53 -3.80 3.99 -10.73
N ASP A 54 -4.02 3.00 -11.59
CA ASP A 54 -5.36 2.70 -12.08
C ASP A 54 -6.08 1.85 -11.03
N LEU A 55 -6.90 2.49 -10.21
CA LEU A 55 -7.60 1.82 -9.12
C LEU A 55 -8.61 0.79 -9.61
N SER A 56 -9.02 0.86 -10.87
CA SER A 56 -9.92 -0.14 -11.44
C SER A 56 -9.24 -1.50 -11.60
N GLN A 57 -7.89 -1.53 -11.56
CA GLN A 57 -7.12 -2.77 -11.65
C GLN A 57 -6.87 -3.40 -10.28
N SER A 58 -7.36 -2.78 -9.21
CA SER A 58 -7.14 -3.30 -7.86
C SER A 58 -7.90 -4.61 -7.64
N ASP A 59 -7.44 -5.37 -6.63
CA ASP A 59 -8.11 -6.59 -6.20
C ASP A 59 -9.27 -6.31 -5.26
N GLY A 60 -9.46 -5.06 -4.87
CA GLY A 60 -10.59 -4.66 -4.06
C GLY A 60 -10.25 -3.59 -3.05
N LYS A 61 -11.29 -3.05 -2.45
CA LYS A 61 -11.20 -2.06 -1.40
C LYS A 61 -10.93 -2.75 -0.06
N ILE A 62 -10.05 -2.19 0.75
CA ILE A 62 -9.81 -2.71 2.09
C ILE A 62 -9.91 -1.60 3.12
N HIS A 63 -10.33 -1.96 4.33
CA HIS A 63 -10.42 -1.05 5.46
C HIS A 63 -9.55 -1.58 6.60
N SER A 64 -8.73 -0.71 7.17
CA SER A 64 -7.87 -1.10 8.28
C SER A 64 -7.40 0.12 9.05
N THR A 65 -7.34 -0.02 10.36
CA THR A 65 -6.80 1.04 11.21
C THR A 65 -5.31 1.25 11.00
N ALA A 66 -4.63 0.30 10.36
CA ALA A 66 -3.21 0.43 10.03
C ALA A 66 -2.96 1.46 8.92
N LEU A 67 -3.98 1.79 8.12
CA LEU A 67 -3.85 2.73 7.00
C LEU A 67 -4.02 4.17 7.46
N LYS A 68 -3.21 4.59 8.41
CA LYS A 68 -3.37 5.85 9.15
C LYS A 68 -3.43 7.10 8.27
N HIS A 69 -2.68 7.11 7.17
CA HIS A 69 -2.55 8.27 6.30
C HIS A 69 -3.57 8.27 5.17
N PHE A 70 -4.41 7.26 5.10
CA PHE A 70 -5.43 7.17 4.05
C PHE A 70 -6.75 7.76 4.53
N PRO A 71 -7.61 8.21 3.60
CA PRO A 71 -8.92 8.74 3.97
C PRO A 71 -9.75 7.71 4.73
N LYS A 72 -10.67 8.21 5.55
CA LYS A 72 -11.58 7.37 6.33
C LYS A 72 -12.96 7.36 5.70
N ARG A 73 -13.64 6.23 5.86
CA ARG A 73 -14.98 6.05 5.33
C ARG A 73 -15.75 5.09 6.23
N LEU A 74 -17.05 5.30 6.36
CA LEU A 74 -17.93 4.37 7.07
C LEU A 74 -17.97 3.05 6.31
N ASN A 75 -17.83 1.96 7.06
CA ASN A 75 -17.84 0.61 6.50
C ASN A 75 -18.77 -0.26 7.33
N GLY A 76 -20.06 0.11 7.36
CA GLY A 76 -21.08 -0.62 8.09
C GLY A 76 -21.03 -0.47 9.60
N GLY A 77 -20.02 0.24 10.14
CA GLY A 77 -19.88 0.48 11.57
C GLY A 77 -20.30 1.90 11.94
N LYS A 78 -20.12 2.24 13.21
CA LYS A 78 -20.49 3.55 13.74
C LYS A 78 -19.44 4.62 13.47
N GLN A 79 -18.18 4.21 13.24
CA GLN A 79 -17.08 5.14 13.04
C GLN A 79 -16.38 4.90 11.72
N PRO A 80 -15.91 5.96 11.06
CA PRO A 80 -15.16 5.79 9.83
C PRO A 80 -13.80 5.12 10.09
N ILE A 81 -13.39 4.28 9.15
CA ILE A 81 -12.10 3.57 9.19
C ILE A 81 -11.34 3.91 7.91
N SER A 82 -10.03 4.08 8.05
CA SER A 82 -9.16 4.33 6.90
C SER A 82 -9.29 3.23 5.88
N PHE A 83 -9.30 3.59 4.59
CA PHE A 83 -9.45 2.62 3.53
C PHE A 83 -8.46 2.88 2.39
N GLY A 84 -8.22 1.86 1.59
CA GLY A 84 -7.38 1.92 0.42
C GLY A 84 -7.77 0.83 -0.56
N TYR A 85 -6.96 0.69 -1.61
CA TYR A 85 -7.17 -0.33 -2.62
C TYR A 85 -6.03 -1.33 -2.56
N SER A 86 -6.38 -2.62 -2.57
CA SER A 86 -5.45 -3.72 -2.46
C SER A 86 -4.96 -4.13 -3.85
N PHE A 87 -3.64 -4.37 -3.97
CA PHE A 87 -3.04 -4.95 -5.16
C PHE A 87 -2.20 -6.14 -4.76
N LYS A 88 -2.48 -7.29 -5.34
CA LYS A 88 -1.74 -8.53 -5.08
C LYS A 88 -0.81 -8.85 -6.22
N PHE A 89 0.38 -9.34 -5.89
CA PHE A 89 1.40 -9.63 -6.89
C PHE A 89 1.90 -11.06 -6.72
N PRO A 90 2.03 -11.81 -7.82
CA PRO A 90 2.52 -13.18 -7.76
C PRO A 90 4.03 -13.28 -7.52
N THR A 91 4.79 -12.23 -7.84
CA THR A 91 6.25 -12.22 -7.74
C THR A 91 6.76 -10.89 -7.25
N GLU A 92 8.02 -10.90 -6.77
CA GLU A 92 8.71 -9.68 -6.38
C GLU A 92 8.94 -8.77 -7.59
N GLU A 93 9.17 -9.34 -8.75
CA GLU A 93 9.34 -8.57 -9.99
C GLU A 93 8.08 -7.78 -10.32
N ALA A 94 6.90 -8.40 -10.17
CA ALA A 94 5.63 -7.70 -10.41
C ALA A 94 5.44 -6.54 -9.44
N LEU A 95 5.81 -6.72 -8.17
CA LEU A 95 5.79 -5.64 -7.20
C LEU A 95 6.74 -4.51 -7.60
N SER A 96 7.95 -4.86 -8.01
CA SER A 96 8.95 -3.89 -8.43
C SER A 96 8.45 -3.04 -9.60
N ASP A 97 7.84 -3.68 -10.59
CA ASP A 97 7.27 -2.99 -11.75
C ASP A 97 6.16 -2.02 -11.32
N PHE A 98 5.31 -2.44 -10.38
CA PHE A 98 4.25 -1.60 -9.85
C PHE A 98 4.81 -0.37 -9.14
N LEU A 99 5.81 -0.56 -8.27
CA LEU A 99 6.44 0.54 -7.53
C LEU A 99 7.13 1.53 -8.48
N HIS A 100 7.66 1.03 -9.60
CA HIS A 100 8.26 1.89 -10.61
C HIS A 100 7.23 2.84 -11.21
N THR A 101 5.99 2.36 -11.44
CA THR A 101 4.94 3.20 -12.01
C THR A 101 4.47 4.28 -11.04
N LEU A 102 4.55 4.03 -9.74
CA LEU A 102 4.12 5.00 -8.73
C LEU A 102 4.97 6.27 -8.70
N LYS A 103 6.21 6.18 -9.16
CA LYS A 103 7.11 7.31 -9.08
C LYS A 103 7.02 8.23 -10.30
N ASN A 104 6.23 7.87 -11.28
CA ASN A 104 6.03 8.69 -12.47
C ASN A 104 4.76 9.55 -12.31
#